data_9ab31c5bfd8f205a72ea52b9143d2134
#
_entry.id   9ab31c5bfd8f205a72ea52b9143d2134
#
_cell.length_a   1.000
_cell.length_b   1.000
_cell.length_c   1.000
_cell.angle_alpha   90.00
_cell.angle_beta   90.00
_cell.angle_gamma   90.00
#
_symmetry.space_group_name_H-M   'P 1'
#
loop_
_entity.id
_entity.type
_entity.pdbx_description
1 polymer ?
#
loop_
_entity_poly.entity_id
_entity_poly.type
_entity_poly.pdbx_seq_one_letter_code
_entity_poly.pdbx_strand_id
1 'polypeptide(L)'
;MTDMNTVLAELKRGVDEILSEQDLIEKLKENRPLRVKLGADPTAPDIHLGHTVVLNKLRQFQQLGHEVYFLIGDFTGMVGDPSGKNTTRPPLSREDVLRNAETYKQQIYKILDPQKTRIVFNSEWLGKLGTEGMIRLASNYTVARMLERDDFKKRFSNNQPIAIHEFIYPLLQGHDSVALEADVELGGTDQKFNLLVGRELQKSAGQKPQVAITLPLLVGLDGEKKMSKSLGNYIGVTEAPSEMFGKIMSISDDLMWDWYNLLSFRPLAEIAQLKADVANGKNPRDVKILLAKEIIARFHDEAAADAAEQEFINRFQKGAMPDDMPEFTFEGEIGLANLLKEAGLVASTSEANRMVQQGGVKIDGEKVEDAKLVISASTAVYQVGKRKFAKVTVK
;
A
#
# COMPACT_ATOMS: atom_id res chain seq x y z
N MET A 1 8.55 -32.95 2.85
CA MET A 1 9.27 -31.96 2.03
C MET A 1 8.26 -31.35 1.09
N THR A 2 8.07 -30.05 1.13
CA THR A 2 7.21 -29.34 0.15
C THR A 2 7.81 -29.55 -1.23
N ASP A 3 7.00 -29.95 -2.21
CA ASP A 3 7.46 -30.14 -3.58
C ASP A 3 8.05 -28.84 -4.16
N MET A 4 9.18 -28.95 -4.86
CA MET A 4 9.88 -27.80 -5.45
C MET A 4 8.96 -26.97 -6.36
N ASN A 5 8.05 -27.61 -7.10
CA ASN A 5 7.11 -26.92 -7.97
C ASN A 5 6.13 -26.05 -7.17
N THR A 6 5.67 -26.53 -6.00
CA THR A 6 4.82 -25.79 -5.09
C THR A 6 5.57 -24.58 -4.51
N VAL A 7 6.82 -24.76 -4.09
CA VAL A 7 7.68 -23.67 -3.60
C VAL A 7 7.87 -22.60 -4.67
N LEU A 8 8.19 -23.00 -5.90
CA LEU A 8 8.38 -22.07 -7.02
C LEU A 8 7.08 -21.34 -7.37
N ALA A 9 5.94 -22.01 -7.36
CA ALA A 9 4.64 -21.39 -7.63
C ALA A 9 4.34 -20.28 -6.61
N GLU A 10 4.56 -20.53 -5.32
CA GLU A 10 4.40 -19.52 -4.26
C GLU A 10 5.41 -18.37 -4.39
N LEU A 11 6.67 -18.67 -4.68
CA LEU A 11 7.69 -17.64 -4.87
C LEU A 11 7.45 -16.78 -6.12
N LYS A 12 6.83 -17.35 -7.16
CA LYS A 12 6.46 -16.62 -8.41
C LYS A 12 5.17 -15.82 -8.28
N ARG A 13 4.37 -16.05 -7.26
CA ARG A 13 3.13 -15.31 -7.03
C ARG A 13 3.38 -13.80 -6.96
N GLY A 14 2.69 -13.03 -7.80
CA GLY A 14 2.75 -11.57 -7.80
C GLY A 14 4.13 -10.99 -8.17
N VAL A 15 5.05 -11.80 -8.67
CA VAL A 15 6.36 -11.35 -9.13
C VAL A 15 6.24 -10.81 -10.55
N ASP A 16 6.95 -9.71 -10.83
CA ASP A 16 7.10 -9.17 -12.17
C ASP A 16 8.19 -9.94 -12.93
N GLU A 17 9.38 -10.06 -12.34
CA GLU A 17 10.52 -10.74 -12.97
C GLU A 17 11.43 -11.42 -11.96
N ILE A 18 12.00 -12.58 -12.34
CA ILE A 18 13.05 -13.28 -11.59
C ILE A 18 14.29 -13.39 -12.49
N LEU A 19 15.39 -12.81 -12.09
CA LEU A 19 16.67 -12.80 -12.82
C LEU A 19 17.74 -13.58 -12.05
N SER A 20 17.99 -14.88 -12.35
CA SER A 20 17.19 -15.70 -13.24
C SER A 20 16.45 -16.77 -12.45
N GLU A 21 15.35 -17.31 -13.01
CA GLU A 21 14.63 -18.43 -12.39
C GLU A 21 15.51 -19.66 -12.23
N GLN A 22 16.39 -19.92 -13.22
CA GLN A 22 17.33 -21.05 -13.17
C GLN A 22 18.30 -20.91 -11.97
N ASP A 23 18.86 -19.69 -11.75
CA ASP A 23 19.75 -19.44 -10.62
C ASP A 23 19.01 -19.64 -9.28
N LEU A 24 17.72 -19.26 -9.20
CA LEU A 24 16.91 -19.48 -8.00
C LEU A 24 16.74 -20.97 -7.72
N ILE A 25 16.40 -21.75 -8.74
CA ILE A 25 16.25 -23.21 -8.61
C ILE A 25 17.56 -23.85 -8.14
N GLU A 26 18.70 -23.44 -8.70
CA GLU A 26 20.02 -23.95 -8.31
C GLU A 26 20.34 -23.62 -6.85
N LYS A 27 20.11 -22.40 -6.41
CA LYS A 27 20.30 -21.99 -5.00
C LYS A 27 19.36 -22.75 -4.05
N LEU A 28 18.10 -22.95 -4.41
CA LEU A 28 17.15 -23.73 -3.59
C LEU A 28 17.57 -25.19 -3.45
N LYS A 29 18.24 -25.79 -4.48
CA LYS A 29 18.78 -27.15 -4.43
C LYS A 29 20.00 -27.30 -3.52
N GLU A 30 20.64 -26.22 -3.12
CA GLU A 30 21.76 -26.26 -2.17
C GLU A 30 21.37 -26.75 -0.77
N ASN A 31 20.07 -26.85 -0.47
CA ASN A 31 19.49 -27.32 0.80
C ASN A 31 20.06 -26.60 2.03
N ARG A 32 20.34 -25.33 1.90
CA ARG A 32 20.72 -24.42 2.98
C ARG A 32 19.79 -23.22 3.04
N PRO A 33 19.68 -22.53 4.17
CA PRO A 33 19.03 -21.24 4.20
C PRO A 33 19.69 -20.25 3.24
N LEU A 34 18.90 -19.63 2.36
CA LEU A 34 19.35 -18.55 1.50
C LEU A 34 19.31 -17.23 2.28
N ARG A 35 20.26 -16.34 1.99
CA ARG A 35 20.27 -14.98 2.51
C ARG A 35 19.46 -14.08 1.58
N VAL A 36 18.27 -13.72 2.03
CA VAL A 36 17.30 -12.92 1.26
C VAL A 36 17.28 -11.51 1.80
N LYS A 37 17.67 -10.56 0.97
CA LYS A 37 17.84 -9.15 1.32
C LYS A 37 16.68 -8.32 0.75
N LEU A 38 16.19 -7.40 1.56
CA LEU A 38 15.39 -6.24 1.15
C LEU A 38 15.99 -4.99 1.76
N GLY A 39 16.40 -4.04 0.94
CA GLY A 39 16.89 -2.72 1.38
C GLY A 39 15.80 -1.67 1.30
N ALA A 40 15.74 -0.80 2.30
CA ALA A 40 14.85 0.36 2.32
C ALA A 40 15.54 1.55 2.97
N ASP A 41 15.56 2.68 2.27
CA ASP A 41 15.96 3.96 2.86
C ASP A 41 14.80 4.51 3.70
N PRO A 42 15.03 4.90 4.95
CA PRO A 42 13.98 5.38 5.85
C PRO A 42 13.59 6.83 5.53
N THR A 43 13.01 7.04 4.34
CA THR A 43 12.70 8.37 3.78
C THR A 43 11.45 9.03 4.38
N ALA A 44 10.65 8.29 5.11
CA ALA A 44 9.45 8.78 5.79
C ALA A 44 9.18 7.90 7.03
N PRO A 45 8.52 8.39 8.07
CA PRO A 45 8.30 7.63 9.31
C PRO A 45 7.36 6.43 9.13
N ASP A 46 6.44 6.47 8.15
CA ASP A 46 5.42 5.44 7.98
C ASP A 46 5.50 4.75 6.63
N ILE A 47 5.20 3.46 6.63
CA ILE A 47 5.02 2.68 5.42
C ILE A 47 3.53 2.63 5.03
N HIS A 48 3.27 2.40 3.75
CA HIS A 48 1.92 2.18 3.21
C HIS A 48 1.81 0.82 2.54
N LEU A 49 0.61 0.39 2.17
CA LEU A 49 0.38 -0.95 1.59
C LEU A 49 1.26 -1.26 0.37
N GLY A 50 1.65 -0.25 -0.40
CA GLY A 50 2.57 -0.43 -1.53
C GLY A 50 3.93 -1.01 -1.11
N HIS A 51 4.47 -0.59 0.03
CA HIS A 51 5.73 -1.14 0.56
C HIS A 51 5.54 -2.58 1.06
N THR A 52 4.34 -2.95 1.46
CA THR A 52 4.08 -4.28 2.01
C THR A 52 4.10 -5.38 0.94
N VAL A 53 3.99 -5.04 -0.33
CA VAL A 53 4.10 -6.00 -1.45
C VAL A 53 5.44 -6.75 -1.39
N VAL A 54 6.54 -6.01 -1.26
CA VAL A 54 7.89 -6.60 -1.18
C VAL A 54 8.12 -7.29 0.16
N LEU A 55 7.58 -6.72 1.25
CA LEU A 55 7.64 -7.33 2.59
C LEU A 55 6.89 -8.66 2.66
N ASN A 56 5.75 -8.77 1.97
CA ASN A 56 5.00 -10.03 1.87
C ASN A 56 5.83 -11.12 1.15
N LYS A 57 6.56 -10.75 0.11
CA LYS A 57 7.49 -11.66 -0.57
C LYS A 57 8.61 -12.09 0.36
N LEU A 58 9.20 -11.15 1.09
CA LEU A 58 10.23 -11.45 2.08
C LEU A 58 9.73 -12.44 3.15
N ARG A 59 8.48 -12.26 3.62
CA ARG A 59 7.81 -13.18 4.53
C ARG A 59 7.67 -14.58 3.95
N GLN A 60 7.37 -14.73 2.66
CA GLN A 60 7.28 -16.05 2.02
C GLN A 60 8.62 -16.81 2.10
N PHE A 61 9.73 -16.13 1.82
CA PHE A 61 11.06 -16.71 2.01
C PHE A 61 11.33 -17.09 3.48
N GLN A 62 10.94 -16.24 4.42
CA GLN A 62 11.07 -16.51 5.85
C GLN A 62 10.28 -17.76 6.28
N GLN A 63 9.07 -17.96 5.76
CA GLN A 63 8.24 -19.13 6.04
C GLN A 63 8.82 -20.42 5.46
N LEU A 64 9.56 -20.32 4.35
CA LEU A 64 10.29 -21.43 3.74
C LEU A 64 11.59 -21.77 4.47
N GLY A 65 11.93 -21.05 5.55
CA GLY A 65 13.10 -21.31 6.37
C GLY A 65 14.38 -20.61 5.92
N HIS A 66 14.26 -19.60 5.05
CA HIS A 66 15.41 -18.81 4.61
C HIS A 66 15.75 -17.67 5.60
N GLU A 67 16.99 -17.19 5.59
CA GLU A 67 17.44 -16.08 6.40
C GLU A 67 17.04 -14.75 5.76
N VAL A 68 16.28 -13.94 6.49
CA VAL A 68 15.73 -12.67 6.01
C VAL A 68 16.52 -11.51 6.58
N TYR A 69 17.04 -10.68 5.70
CA TYR A 69 17.76 -9.45 6.03
C TYR A 69 16.92 -8.25 5.59
N PHE A 70 16.43 -7.49 6.55
CA PHE A 70 15.86 -6.18 6.29
C PHE A 70 16.93 -5.14 6.52
N LEU A 71 17.43 -4.57 5.42
CA LEU A 71 18.49 -3.57 5.46
C LEU A 71 17.88 -2.18 5.53
N ILE A 72 18.23 -1.46 6.58
CA ILE A 72 17.92 -0.04 6.71
C ILE A 72 19.09 0.75 6.13
N GLY A 73 18.80 1.49 5.06
CA GLY A 73 19.77 2.36 4.39
C GLY A 73 20.02 3.65 5.16
N ASP A 74 20.64 3.55 6.33
CA ASP A 74 20.97 4.73 7.13
C ASP A 74 22.10 5.56 6.52
N PHE A 75 23.01 4.94 5.78
CA PHE A 75 24.01 5.63 4.98
C PHE A 75 23.44 6.10 3.63
N THR A 76 22.80 5.20 2.89
CA THR A 76 22.25 5.51 1.57
C THR A 76 21.09 6.52 1.62
N GLY A 77 20.31 6.53 2.69
CA GLY A 77 19.27 7.54 2.93
C GLY A 77 19.81 8.98 3.01
N MET A 78 21.04 9.15 3.47
CA MET A 78 21.72 10.46 3.45
C MET A 78 22.26 10.83 2.05
N VAL A 79 22.45 9.86 1.16
CA VAL A 79 22.87 10.11 -0.24
C VAL A 79 21.65 10.41 -1.11
N GLY A 80 20.57 9.68 -0.94
CA GLY A 80 19.31 9.80 -1.67
C GLY A 80 19.24 8.96 -2.95
N ASP A 81 18.26 8.05 -2.99
CA ASP A 81 18.00 7.18 -4.14
C ASP A 81 17.50 8.01 -5.35
N PRO A 82 18.21 8.01 -6.48
CA PRO A 82 17.79 8.71 -7.69
C PRO A 82 16.72 7.95 -8.50
N SER A 83 16.40 6.70 -8.15
CA SER A 83 15.51 5.83 -8.94
C SER A 83 14.12 6.43 -9.14
N GLY A 84 13.67 6.44 -10.41
CA GLY A 84 12.32 6.85 -10.79
C GLY A 84 12.00 8.33 -10.58
N LYS A 85 13.01 9.20 -10.48
CA LYS A 85 12.85 10.64 -10.26
C LYS A 85 13.54 11.47 -11.33
N ASN A 86 12.93 12.62 -11.61
CA ASN A 86 13.48 13.61 -12.53
C ASN A 86 14.40 14.64 -11.83
N THR A 87 14.49 14.59 -10.50
CA THR A 87 15.27 15.51 -9.68
C THR A 87 15.86 14.77 -8.48
N THR A 88 17.05 15.20 -8.03
CA THR A 88 17.71 14.66 -6.84
C THR A 88 16.85 14.85 -5.59
N ARG A 89 16.74 13.83 -4.75
CA ARG A 89 16.09 13.97 -3.43
C ARG A 89 16.98 14.79 -2.50
N PRO A 90 16.41 15.66 -1.66
CA PRO A 90 17.16 16.25 -0.55
C PRO A 90 17.71 15.13 0.35
N PRO A 91 18.99 15.21 0.77
CA PRO A 91 19.54 14.27 1.71
C PRO A 91 18.84 14.41 3.08
N LEU A 92 18.61 13.28 3.75
CA LEU A 92 18.08 13.26 5.12
C LEU A 92 19.20 13.56 6.13
N SER A 93 18.86 14.18 7.24
CA SER A 93 19.78 14.25 8.38
C SER A 93 19.94 12.87 9.03
N ARG A 94 21.07 12.65 9.70
CA ARG A 94 21.28 11.40 10.44
C ARG A 94 20.21 11.17 11.51
N GLU A 95 19.74 12.21 12.16
CA GLU A 95 18.71 12.16 13.19
C GLU A 95 17.35 11.73 12.60
N ASP A 96 16.98 12.27 11.43
CA ASP A 96 15.77 11.87 10.73
C ASP A 96 15.81 10.40 10.29
N VAL A 97 16.97 9.97 9.77
CA VAL A 97 17.19 8.58 9.37
C VAL A 97 17.02 7.62 10.55
N LEU A 98 17.63 7.90 11.70
CA LEU A 98 17.55 7.05 12.89
C LEU A 98 16.12 7.00 13.47
N ARG A 99 15.45 8.15 13.52
CA ARG A 99 14.05 8.23 13.96
C ARG A 99 13.11 7.42 13.07
N ASN A 100 13.23 7.58 11.77
CA ASN A 100 12.42 6.85 10.80
C ASN A 100 12.75 5.35 10.80
N ALA A 101 14.01 4.98 11.01
CA ALA A 101 14.45 3.58 11.10
C ALA A 101 13.74 2.83 12.23
N GLU A 102 13.60 3.46 13.40
CA GLU A 102 12.91 2.82 14.53
C GLU A 102 11.41 2.60 14.24
N THR A 103 10.76 3.56 13.58
CA THR A 103 9.37 3.43 13.15
C THR A 103 9.20 2.31 12.11
N TYR A 104 10.10 2.22 11.13
CA TYR A 104 10.10 1.14 10.13
C TYR A 104 10.19 -0.22 10.78
N LYS A 105 11.13 -0.40 11.71
CA LYS A 105 11.33 -1.64 12.43
C LYS A 105 10.06 -2.14 13.14
N GLN A 106 9.33 -1.23 13.81
CA GLN A 106 8.08 -1.58 14.46
C GLN A 106 6.99 -2.01 13.46
N GLN A 107 6.91 -1.34 12.31
CA GLN A 107 5.89 -1.61 11.30
C GLN A 107 6.16 -2.90 10.52
N ILE A 108 7.41 -3.20 10.16
CA ILE A 108 7.75 -4.44 9.45
C ILE A 108 7.51 -5.69 10.28
N TYR A 109 7.62 -5.61 11.61
CA TYR A 109 7.33 -6.73 12.50
C TYR A 109 5.84 -7.10 12.59
N LYS A 110 4.96 -6.31 12.00
CA LYS A 110 3.57 -6.72 11.78
C LYS A 110 3.42 -7.71 10.62
N ILE A 111 4.45 -7.85 9.80
CA ILE A 111 4.48 -8.76 8.62
C ILE A 111 5.52 -9.85 8.81
N LEU A 112 6.70 -9.51 9.32
CA LEU A 112 7.83 -10.42 9.50
C LEU A 112 7.95 -10.89 10.93
N ASP A 113 8.36 -12.14 11.12
CA ASP A 113 8.69 -12.69 12.44
C ASP A 113 9.95 -12.00 13.00
N PRO A 114 9.85 -11.28 14.14
CA PRO A 114 10.98 -10.57 14.72
C PRO A 114 12.17 -11.47 15.08
N GLN A 115 11.90 -12.74 15.45
CA GLN A 115 12.96 -13.68 15.85
C GLN A 115 13.74 -14.24 14.67
N LYS A 116 13.17 -14.16 13.46
CA LYS A 116 13.74 -14.68 12.21
C LYS A 116 14.15 -13.58 11.24
N THR A 117 14.03 -12.32 11.63
CA THR A 117 14.39 -11.16 10.82
C THR A 117 15.67 -10.52 11.36
N ARG A 118 16.68 -10.42 10.51
CA ARG A 118 17.89 -9.68 10.81
C ARG A 118 17.78 -8.26 10.30
N ILE A 119 17.71 -7.30 11.23
CA ILE A 119 17.79 -5.88 10.90
C ILE A 119 19.27 -5.52 10.82
N VAL A 120 19.69 -4.94 9.70
CA VAL A 120 21.06 -4.50 9.45
C VAL A 120 21.10 -3.07 8.94
N PHE A 121 22.19 -2.37 9.21
CA PHE A 121 22.38 -0.97 8.80
C PHE A 121 23.59 -0.89 7.88
N ASN A 122 23.42 -0.30 6.70
CA ASN A 122 24.53 -0.28 5.74
C ASN A 122 25.68 0.68 6.11
N SER A 123 25.49 1.57 7.07
CA SER A 123 26.60 2.33 7.66
C SER A 123 27.67 1.45 8.30
N GLU A 124 27.34 0.21 8.71
CA GLU A 124 28.28 -0.71 9.34
C GLU A 124 29.45 -1.09 8.44
N TRP A 125 29.26 -1.15 7.14
CA TRP A 125 30.28 -1.44 6.14
C TRP A 125 30.58 -0.26 5.23
N LEU A 126 29.59 0.52 4.79
CA LEU A 126 29.81 1.67 3.92
C LEU A 126 30.62 2.77 4.61
N GLY A 127 30.38 2.99 5.90
CA GLY A 127 31.15 3.94 6.70
C GLY A 127 32.63 3.59 6.84
N LYS A 128 33.01 2.33 6.62
CA LYS A 128 34.40 1.83 6.73
C LYS A 128 35.16 1.85 5.40
N LEU A 129 34.51 2.11 4.27
CA LEU A 129 35.16 2.09 2.96
C LEU A 129 36.29 3.10 2.85
N GLY A 130 36.12 4.28 3.41
CA GLY A 130 37.03 5.40 3.24
C GLY A 130 37.15 5.83 1.75
N THR A 131 38.04 6.78 1.47
CA THR A 131 38.22 7.31 0.12
C THR A 131 38.77 6.26 -0.85
N GLU A 132 39.72 5.45 -0.43
CA GLU A 132 40.30 4.38 -1.25
C GLU A 132 39.26 3.33 -1.61
N GLY A 133 38.47 2.87 -0.64
CA GLY A 133 37.39 1.90 -0.85
C GLY A 133 36.31 2.43 -1.81
N MET A 134 35.97 3.71 -1.70
CA MET A 134 35.00 4.35 -2.63
C MET A 134 35.55 4.42 -4.06
N ILE A 135 36.82 4.77 -4.24
CA ILE A 135 37.43 4.80 -5.59
C ILE A 135 37.47 3.38 -6.16
N ARG A 136 37.85 2.38 -5.36
CA ARG A 136 37.86 0.98 -5.76
C ARG A 136 36.44 0.49 -6.12
N LEU A 137 35.42 0.85 -5.34
CA LEU A 137 34.05 0.53 -5.64
C LEU A 137 33.59 1.15 -6.96
N ALA A 138 33.87 2.44 -7.17
CA ALA A 138 33.52 3.18 -8.39
C ALA A 138 34.24 2.62 -9.62
N SER A 139 35.43 2.05 -9.50
CA SER A 139 36.18 1.48 -10.62
C SER A 139 35.57 0.20 -11.22
N ASN A 140 34.63 -0.44 -10.51
CA ASN A 140 33.95 -1.64 -11.01
C ASN A 140 32.83 -1.36 -12.01
N TYR A 141 32.50 -0.10 -12.27
CA TYR A 141 31.37 0.26 -13.14
C TYR A 141 31.70 1.47 -14.00
N THR A 142 31.17 1.54 -15.22
CA THR A 142 31.44 2.63 -16.14
C THR A 142 30.29 3.61 -16.21
N VAL A 143 30.59 4.88 -16.53
CA VAL A 143 29.58 5.91 -16.80
C VAL A 143 28.64 5.47 -17.94
N ALA A 144 29.18 4.83 -18.99
CA ALA A 144 28.36 4.31 -20.09
C ALA A 144 27.28 3.33 -19.60
N ARG A 145 27.65 2.41 -18.69
CA ARG A 145 26.69 1.47 -18.11
C ARG A 145 25.69 2.15 -17.14
N MET A 146 26.12 3.18 -16.41
CA MET A 146 25.19 3.96 -15.57
C MET A 146 24.13 4.66 -16.44
N LEU A 147 24.51 5.15 -17.62
CA LEU A 147 23.61 5.80 -18.56
C LEU A 147 22.64 4.83 -19.29
N GLU A 148 22.76 3.52 -19.09
CA GLU A 148 21.75 2.54 -19.54
C GLU A 148 20.46 2.62 -18.71
N ARG A 149 20.51 3.16 -17.50
CA ARG A 149 19.32 3.39 -16.68
C ARG A 149 18.43 4.47 -17.29
N ASP A 150 17.15 4.17 -17.47
CA ASP A 150 16.22 4.99 -18.26
C ASP A 150 16.13 6.45 -17.82
N ASP A 151 16.11 6.71 -16.51
CA ASP A 151 16.05 8.06 -15.97
C ASP A 151 17.35 8.85 -16.21
N PHE A 152 18.50 8.23 -16.03
CA PHE A 152 19.78 8.84 -16.36
C PHE A 152 19.92 9.10 -17.85
N LYS A 153 19.54 8.13 -18.69
CA LYS A 153 19.55 8.28 -20.14
C LYS A 153 18.68 9.45 -20.60
N LYS A 154 17.47 9.56 -20.07
CA LYS A 154 16.54 10.65 -20.39
C LYS A 154 17.08 11.99 -19.95
N ARG A 155 17.58 12.10 -18.70
CA ARG A 155 18.15 13.34 -18.17
C ARG A 155 19.38 13.76 -18.95
N PHE A 156 20.28 12.83 -19.27
CA PHE A 156 21.49 13.11 -20.07
C PHE A 156 21.12 13.58 -21.47
N SER A 157 20.21 12.90 -22.18
CA SER A 157 19.76 13.27 -23.53
C SER A 157 19.06 14.63 -23.57
N ASN A 158 18.41 15.03 -22.47
CA ASN A 158 17.72 16.31 -22.37
C ASN A 158 18.57 17.42 -21.75
N ASN A 159 19.88 17.21 -21.59
CA ASN A 159 20.80 18.14 -20.93
C ASN A 159 20.36 18.55 -19.52
N GLN A 160 19.67 17.66 -18.82
CA GLN A 160 19.29 17.86 -17.42
C GLN A 160 20.45 17.45 -16.51
N PRO A 161 20.69 18.15 -15.40
CA PRO A 161 21.82 17.87 -14.52
C PRO A 161 21.69 16.50 -13.85
N ILE A 162 22.83 15.77 -13.80
CA ILE A 162 22.97 14.53 -13.03
C ILE A 162 24.16 14.77 -12.10
N ALA A 163 23.93 14.73 -10.80
CA ALA A 163 25.02 14.89 -9.84
C ALA A 163 25.82 13.59 -9.71
N ILE A 164 27.12 13.70 -9.46
CA ILE A 164 28.02 12.53 -9.40
C ILE A 164 27.59 11.52 -8.31
N HIS A 165 27.10 11.99 -7.16
CA HIS A 165 26.63 11.09 -6.10
C HIS A 165 25.44 10.22 -6.51
N GLU A 166 24.65 10.63 -7.52
CA GLU A 166 23.55 9.84 -8.06
C GLU A 166 24.07 8.59 -8.80
N PHE A 167 25.25 8.66 -9.42
CA PHE A 167 25.93 7.47 -9.98
C PHE A 167 26.56 6.59 -8.90
N ILE A 168 26.89 7.15 -7.73
CA ILE A 168 27.46 6.39 -6.63
C ILE A 168 26.38 5.56 -5.90
N TYR A 169 25.16 6.05 -5.82
CA TYR A 169 24.07 5.38 -5.08
C TYR A 169 23.88 3.90 -5.50
N PRO A 170 23.72 3.55 -6.80
CA PRO A 170 23.57 2.15 -7.21
C PRO A 170 24.76 1.26 -6.80
N LEU A 171 25.96 1.82 -6.75
CA LEU A 171 27.17 1.10 -6.32
C LEU A 171 27.13 0.82 -4.82
N LEU A 172 26.66 1.77 -4.01
CA LEU A 172 26.49 1.58 -2.56
C LEU A 172 25.47 0.48 -2.27
N GLN A 173 24.31 0.54 -2.91
CA GLN A 173 23.29 -0.50 -2.80
C GLN A 173 23.80 -1.87 -3.27
N GLY A 174 24.55 -1.90 -4.37
CA GLY A 174 25.17 -3.14 -4.87
C GLY A 174 26.22 -3.69 -3.91
N HIS A 175 26.98 -2.82 -3.26
CA HIS A 175 27.97 -3.24 -2.26
C HIS A 175 27.32 -3.84 -0.99
N ASP A 176 26.11 -3.42 -0.64
CA ASP A 176 25.32 -4.05 0.43
C ASP A 176 25.15 -5.55 0.18
N SER A 177 24.89 -5.93 -1.08
CA SER A 177 24.73 -7.34 -1.47
C SER A 177 26.06 -8.11 -1.38
N VAL A 178 27.18 -7.46 -1.67
CA VAL A 178 28.52 -8.02 -1.48
C VAL A 178 28.81 -8.23 0.01
N ALA A 179 28.55 -7.21 0.84
CA ALA A 179 28.81 -7.26 2.27
C ALA A 179 27.98 -8.32 3.00
N LEU A 180 26.73 -8.52 2.58
CA LEU A 180 25.82 -9.53 3.12
C LEU A 180 25.98 -10.91 2.47
N GLU A 181 26.74 -11.02 1.39
CA GLU A 181 26.79 -12.23 0.54
C GLU A 181 25.37 -12.69 0.19
N ALA A 182 24.54 -11.77 -0.28
CA ALA A 182 23.11 -12.01 -0.53
C ALA A 182 22.91 -13.06 -1.63
N ASP A 183 22.03 -14.02 -1.39
CA ASP A 183 21.62 -15.02 -2.39
C ASP A 183 20.47 -14.51 -3.24
N VAL A 184 19.58 -13.71 -2.65
CA VAL A 184 18.40 -13.14 -3.29
C VAL A 184 18.25 -11.69 -2.83
N GLU A 185 17.96 -10.80 -3.75
CA GLU A 185 17.56 -9.42 -3.43
C GLU A 185 16.19 -9.12 -4.02
N LEU A 186 15.30 -8.58 -3.18
CA LEU A 186 13.95 -8.18 -3.55
C LEU A 186 13.89 -6.67 -3.76
N GLY A 187 13.08 -6.22 -4.71
CA GLY A 187 12.81 -4.80 -4.93
C GLY A 187 11.56 -4.57 -5.77
N GLY A 188 11.10 -3.33 -5.84
CA GLY A 188 10.11 -2.91 -6.83
C GLY A 188 10.71 -2.91 -8.24
N THR A 189 9.87 -2.88 -9.28
CA THR A 189 10.31 -2.80 -10.68
C THR A 189 11.21 -1.60 -10.95
N ASP A 190 11.03 -0.51 -10.22
CA ASP A 190 11.86 0.70 -10.28
C ASP A 190 13.29 0.50 -9.72
N GLN A 191 13.54 -0.58 -8.99
CA GLN A 191 14.84 -0.94 -8.41
C GLN A 191 15.66 -1.89 -9.30
N LYS A 192 15.10 -2.40 -10.40
CA LYS A 192 15.73 -3.45 -11.23
C LYS A 192 17.19 -3.15 -11.57
N PHE A 193 17.49 -1.93 -12.01
CA PHE A 193 18.86 -1.53 -12.36
C PHE A 193 19.82 -1.69 -11.16
N ASN A 194 19.41 -1.20 -9.99
CA ASN A 194 20.24 -1.26 -8.78
C ASN A 194 20.47 -2.71 -8.34
N LEU A 195 19.46 -3.59 -8.45
CA LEU A 195 19.58 -5.02 -8.15
C LEU A 195 20.60 -5.70 -9.09
N LEU A 196 20.61 -5.32 -10.37
CA LEU A 196 21.56 -5.84 -11.36
C LEU A 196 22.99 -5.35 -11.10
N VAL A 197 23.18 -4.12 -10.64
CA VAL A 197 24.49 -3.62 -10.20
C VAL A 197 25.05 -4.49 -9.07
N GLY A 198 24.20 -4.90 -8.13
CA GLY A 198 24.59 -5.82 -7.05
C GLY A 198 25.14 -7.14 -7.57
N ARG A 199 24.51 -7.72 -8.59
CA ARG A 199 24.99 -8.96 -9.25
C ARG A 199 26.40 -8.78 -9.86
N GLU A 200 26.63 -7.67 -10.55
CA GLU A 200 27.92 -7.39 -11.17
C GLU A 200 29.03 -7.17 -10.12
N LEU A 201 28.73 -6.43 -9.03
CA LEU A 201 29.67 -6.24 -7.95
C LEU A 201 30.01 -7.53 -7.21
N GLN A 202 29.03 -8.42 -7.03
CA GLN A 202 29.28 -9.76 -6.46
C GLN A 202 30.22 -10.58 -7.35
N LYS A 203 30.04 -10.58 -8.67
CA LYS A 203 30.97 -11.25 -9.62
C LYS A 203 32.38 -10.68 -9.48
N SER A 204 32.52 -9.36 -9.43
CA SER A 204 33.83 -8.70 -9.25
C SER A 204 34.48 -9.05 -7.92
N ALA A 205 33.70 -9.34 -6.89
CA ALA A 205 34.15 -9.80 -5.58
C ALA A 205 34.38 -11.32 -5.49
N GLY A 206 34.21 -12.08 -6.60
CA GLY A 206 34.34 -13.54 -6.62
C GLY A 206 33.18 -14.31 -5.97
N GLN A 207 32.05 -13.65 -5.75
CA GLN A 207 30.85 -14.27 -5.19
C GLN A 207 29.91 -14.79 -6.31
N LYS A 208 29.08 -15.80 -5.99
CA LYS A 208 27.95 -16.17 -6.85
C LYS A 208 26.93 -15.03 -6.89
N PRO A 209 26.52 -14.56 -8.08
CA PRO A 209 25.53 -13.49 -8.17
C PRO A 209 24.21 -13.81 -7.49
N GLN A 210 23.64 -12.84 -6.83
CA GLN A 210 22.30 -12.96 -6.27
C GLN A 210 21.23 -13.12 -7.34
N VAL A 211 20.11 -13.71 -6.99
CA VAL A 211 18.88 -13.67 -7.79
C VAL A 211 18.20 -12.34 -7.52
N ALA A 212 17.94 -11.57 -8.55
CA ALA A 212 17.15 -10.34 -8.43
C ALA A 212 15.68 -10.66 -8.71
N ILE A 213 14.80 -10.34 -7.76
CA ILE A 213 13.35 -10.53 -7.90
C ILE A 213 12.68 -9.16 -7.82
N THR A 214 11.99 -8.79 -8.89
CA THR A 214 11.22 -7.55 -8.92
C THR A 214 9.73 -7.81 -8.75
N LEU A 215 9.08 -6.92 -7.99
CA LEU A 215 7.65 -6.94 -7.77
C LEU A 215 7.02 -5.67 -8.36
N PRO A 216 5.80 -5.77 -8.89
CA PRO A 216 5.09 -4.62 -9.41
C PRO A 216 4.83 -3.60 -8.31
N LEU A 217 4.76 -2.34 -8.70
CA LEU A 217 4.34 -1.26 -7.82
C LEU A 217 2.82 -1.34 -7.64
N LEU A 218 2.36 -1.37 -6.41
CA LEU A 218 0.93 -1.44 -6.11
C LEU A 218 0.21 -0.21 -6.66
N VAL A 219 -0.84 -0.43 -7.44
CA VAL A 219 -1.72 0.65 -7.91
C VAL A 219 -2.51 1.19 -6.71
N GLY A 220 -2.58 2.51 -6.60
CA GLY A 220 -3.24 3.20 -5.50
C GLY A 220 -4.76 3.28 -5.64
N LEU A 221 -5.37 4.06 -4.75
CA LEU A 221 -6.84 4.22 -4.67
C LEU A 221 -7.47 4.82 -5.93
N ASP A 222 -6.70 5.55 -6.73
CA ASP A 222 -7.13 6.12 -8.02
C ASP A 222 -7.31 5.07 -9.13
N GLY A 223 -6.80 3.86 -8.94
CA GLY A 223 -6.90 2.77 -9.90
C GLY A 223 -5.96 2.86 -11.10
N GLU A 224 -5.08 3.85 -11.15
CA GLU A 224 -4.20 4.12 -12.30
C GLU A 224 -2.73 4.27 -11.91
N LYS A 225 -2.44 5.10 -10.91
CA LYS A 225 -1.07 5.44 -10.52
C LYS A 225 -0.58 4.56 -9.39
N LYS A 226 0.74 4.38 -9.32
CA LYS A 226 1.35 3.70 -8.19
C LYS A 226 0.95 4.35 -6.87
N MET A 227 0.74 3.54 -5.84
CA MET A 227 0.45 4.02 -4.50
C MET A 227 1.59 4.88 -3.96
N SER A 228 1.28 6.10 -3.55
CA SER A 228 2.27 7.06 -3.05
C SER A 228 1.65 8.08 -2.11
N LYS A 229 2.37 8.43 -1.05
CA LYS A 229 1.97 9.53 -0.15
C LYS A 229 1.84 10.87 -0.88
N SER A 230 2.78 11.17 -1.77
CA SER A 230 2.78 12.42 -2.54
C SER A 230 1.59 12.56 -3.50
N LEU A 231 0.98 11.44 -3.90
CA LEU A 231 -0.21 11.43 -4.75
C LEU A 231 -1.51 11.36 -3.94
N GLY A 232 -1.45 11.16 -2.62
CA GLY A 232 -2.63 11.05 -1.77
C GLY A 232 -3.49 9.80 -2.01
N ASN A 233 -3.03 8.84 -2.83
CA ASN A 233 -3.75 7.63 -3.25
C ASN A 233 -3.34 6.39 -2.46
N TYR A 234 -2.95 6.54 -1.20
CA TYR A 234 -2.35 5.50 -0.37
C TYR A 234 -3.21 5.12 0.83
N ILE A 235 -2.88 3.95 1.40
CA ILE A 235 -3.32 3.51 2.72
C ILE A 235 -2.08 3.27 3.57
N GLY A 236 -1.92 4.03 4.65
CA GLY A 236 -0.87 3.83 5.64
C GLY A 236 -1.17 2.63 6.54
N VAL A 237 -0.15 1.88 6.93
CA VAL A 237 -0.33 0.71 7.79
C VAL A 237 -0.70 1.06 9.24
N THR A 238 -0.62 2.33 9.60
CA THR A 238 -0.96 2.89 10.92
C THR A 238 -2.26 3.69 10.92
N GLU A 239 -2.96 3.78 9.80
CA GLU A 239 -4.25 4.45 9.71
C GLU A 239 -5.30 3.78 10.59
N ALA A 240 -6.31 4.53 11.01
CA ALA A 240 -7.43 3.99 11.79
C ALA A 240 -8.15 2.87 11.02
N PRO A 241 -8.60 1.79 11.69
CA PRO A 241 -9.25 0.65 11.05
C PRO A 241 -10.45 1.02 10.17
N SER A 242 -11.28 1.97 10.60
CA SER A 242 -12.45 2.44 9.83
C SER A 242 -12.06 3.21 8.57
N GLU A 243 -10.95 3.98 8.61
CA GLU A 243 -10.42 4.66 7.44
C GLU A 243 -9.83 3.67 6.44
N MET A 244 -9.02 2.72 6.92
CA MET A 244 -8.49 1.64 6.08
C MET A 244 -9.62 0.88 5.40
N PHE A 245 -10.66 0.51 6.15
CA PHE A 245 -11.82 -0.22 5.63
C PHE A 245 -12.52 0.56 4.53
N GLY A 246 -12.86 1.82 4.78
CA GLY A 246 -13.51 2.69 3.79
C GLY A 246 -12.70 2.86 2.51
N LYS A 247 -11.39 3.06 2.63
CA LYS A 247 -10.48 3.18 1.49
C LYS A 247 -10.39 1.88 0.68
N ILE A 248 -10.27 0.71 1.32
CA ILE A 248 -10.24 -0.58 0.63
C ILE A 248 -11.58 -0.83 -0.09
N MET A 249 -12.70 -0.51 0.55
CA MET A 249 -14.02 -0.66 -0.08
C MET A 249 -14.23 0.27 -1.28
N SER A 250 -13.47 1.35 -1.41
CA SER A 250 -13.59 2.32 -2.50
C SER A 250 -12.91 1.90 -3.81
N ILE A 251 -12.00 0.92 -3.79
CA ILE A 251 -11.31 0.47 -5.01
C ILE A 251 -12.27 -0.25 -5.95
N SER A 252 -11.95 -0.27 -7.24
CA SER A 252 -12.72 -1.02 -8.23
C SER A 252 -12.66 -2.54 -7.98
N ASP A 253 -13.63 -3.28 -8.53
CA ASP A 253 -13.63 -4.74 -8.39
C ASP A 253 -12.49 -5.39 -9.15
N ASP A 254 -12.03 -4.79 -10.25
CA ASP A 254 -10.86 -5.26 -11.00
C ASP A 254 -9.57 -5.08 -10.18
N LEU A 255 -9.36 -3.88 -9.62
CA LEU A 255 -8.19 -3.60 -8.79
C LEU A 255 -8.15 -4.47 -7.52
N MET A 256 -9.30 -4.85 -6.99
CA MET A 256 -9.39 -5.77 -5.85
C MET A 256 -8.62 -7.06 -6.09
N TRP A 257 -8.65 -7.62 -7.31
CA TRP A 257 -7.95 -8.87 -7.61
C TRP A 257 -6.44 -8.72 -7.65
N ASP A 258 -5.95 -7.56 -8.12
CA ASP A 258 -4.52 -7.25 -8.04
C ASP A 258 -4.07 -7.13 -6.59
N TRP A 259 -4.89 -6.48 -5.75
CA TRP A 259 -4.59 -6.38 -4.33
C TRP A 259 -4.66 -7.74 -3.62
N TYR A 260 -5.58 -8.61 -3.98
CA TYR A 260 -5.59 -10.00 -3.49
C TYR A 260 -4.29 -10.73 -3.85
N ASN A 261 -3.84 -10.58 -5.09
CA ASN A 261 -2.62 -11.24 -5.54
C ASN A 261 -1.36 -10.75 -4.81
N LEU A 262 -1.28 -9.45 -4.53
CA LEU A 262 -0.08 -8.80 -3.98
C LEU A 262 -0.08 -8.67 -2.46
N LEU A 263 -1.25 -8.53 -1.83
CA LEU A 263 -1.36 -8.21 -0.41
C LEU A 263 -1.92 -9.34 0.46
N SER A 264 -2.76 -10.22 -0.10
CA SER A 264 -3.40 -11.29 0.68
C SER A 264 -2.43 -12.42 1.00
N PHE A 265 -2.58 -13.02 2.18
CA PHE A 265 -1.86 -14.23 2.58
C PHE A 265 -2.64 -15.52 2.28
N ARG A 266 -3.84 -15.41 1.68
CA ARG A 266 -4.65 -16.57 1.28
C ARG A 266 -3.93 -17.37 0.23
N PRO A 267 -4.06 -18.72 0.25
CA PRO A 267 -3.55 -19.56 -0.81
C PRO A 267 -4.11 -19.18 -2.19
N LEU A 268 -3.31 -19.36 -3.25
CA LEU A 268 -3.75 -19.06 -4.62
C LEU A 268 -5.04 -19.80 -5.01
N ALA A 269 -5.21 -21.05 -4.54
CA ALA A 269 -6.42 -21.84 -4.78
C ALA A 269 -7.67 -21.17 -4.17
N GLU A 270 -7.57 -20.59 -2.98
CA GLU A 270 -8.68 -19.87 -2.34
C GLU A 270 -9.02 -18.59 -3.11
N ILE A 271 -8.02 -17.84 -3.55
CA ILE A 271 -8.25 -16.64 -4.38
C ILE A 271 -8.91 -17.02 -5.71
N ALA A 272 -8.48 -18.11 -6.33
CA ALA A 272 -9.11 -18.63 -7.56
C ALA A 272 -10.57 -19.04 -7.32
N GLN A 273 -10.87 -19.65 -6.17
CA GLN A 273 -12.24 -19.97 -5.79
C GLN A 273 -13.10 -18.73 -5.59
N LEU A 274 -12.58 -17.69 -4.89
CA LEU A 274 -13.29 -16.43 -4.73
C LEU A 274 -13.61 -15.75 -6.08
N LYS A 275 -12.67 -15.81 -7.04
CA LYS A 275 -12.91 -15.33 -8.41
C LYS A 275 -14.03 -16.10 -9.10
N ALA A 276 -14.01 -17.44 -9.01
CA ALA A 276 -15.03 -18.30 -9.57
C ALA A 276 -16.41 -18.02 -8.93
N ASP A 277 -16.46 -17.85 -7.61
CA ASP A 277 -17.69 -17.53 -6.89
C ASP A 277 -18.30 -16.21 -7.40
N VAL A 278 -17.48 -15.16 -7.60
CA VAL A 278 -17.95 -13.87 -8.15
C VAL A 278 -18.45 -14.05 -9.58
N ALA A 279 -17.74 -14.81 -10.42
CA ALA A 279 -18.20 -15.11 -11.78
C ALA A 279 -19.55 -15.87 -11.79
N ASN A 280 -19.84 -16.63 -10.73
CA ASN A 280 -21.09 -17.37 -10.54
C ASN A 280 -22.18 -16.58 -9.77
N GLY A 281 -21.99 -15.26 -9.57
CA GLY A 281 -23.00 -14.37 -9.03
C GLY A 281 -22.83 -13.95 -7.57
N LYS A 282 -21.75 -14.34 -6.88
CA LYS A 282 -21.41 -13.78 -5.58
C LYS A 282 -21.11 -12.30 -5.70
N ASN A 283 -21.60 -11.50 -4.75
CA ASN A 283 -21.37 -10.07 -4.78
C ASN A 283 -19.89 -9.74 -4.56
N PRO A 284 -19.22 -9.02 -5.49
CA PRO A 284 -17.82 -8.60 -5.32
C PRO A 284 -17.56 -7.81 -4.02
N ARG A 285 -18.58 -7.08 -3.55
CA ARG A 285 -18.53 -6.37 -2.27
C ARG A 285 -18.15 -7.29 -1.11
N ASP A 286 -18.74 -8.48 -1.05
CA ASP A 286 -18.49 -9.41 0.07
C ASP A 286 -17.06 -9.93 0.04
N VAL A 287 -16.51 -10.14 -1.16
CA VAL A 287 -15.13 -10.55 -1.35
C VAL A 287 -14.17 -9.40 -0.99
N LYS A 288 -14.54 -8.15 -1.32
CA LYS A 288 -13.76 -6.97 -0.94
C LYS A 288 -13.75 -6.74 0.58
N ILE A 289 -14.85 -7.03 1.27
CA ILE A 289 -14.93 -7.03 2.75
C ILE A 289 -13.93 -8.02 3.34
N LEU A 290 -13.83 -9.24 2.80
CA LEU A 290 -12.86 -10.23 3.27
C LEU A 290 -11.42 -9.73 3.14
N LEU A 291 -11.08 -9.05 2.03
CA LEU A 291 -9.77 -8.45 1.84
C LEU A 291 -9.50 -7.32 2.85
N ALA A 292 -10.48 -6.44 3.06
CA ALA A 292 -10.38 -5.34 4.00
C ALA A 292 -10.13 -5.86 5.42
N LYS A 293 -10.89 -6.85 5.84
CA LYS A 293 -10.72 -7.48 7.17
C LYS A 293 -9.36 -8.13 7.33
N GLU A 294 -8.90 -8.86 6.32
CA GLU A 294 -7.57 -9.50 6.34
C GLU A 294 -6.45 -8.47 6.51
N ILE A 295 -6.50 -7.36 5.76
CA ILE A 295 -5.49 -6.31 5.83
C ILE A 295 -5.53 -5.61 7.20
N ILE A 296 -6.72 -5.24 7.68
CA ILE A 296 -6.88 -4.56 8.98
C ILE A 296 -6.43 -5.46 10.13
N ALA A 297 -6.83 -6.73 10.13
CA ALA A 297 -6.43 -7.68 11.17
C ALA A 297 -4.91 -7.83 11.26
N ARG A 298 -4.19 -7.74 10.13
CA ARG A 298 -2.72 -7.80 10.09
C ARG A 298 -2.06 -6.61 10.78
N PHE A 299 -2.57 -5.41 10.59
CA PHE A 299 -1.96 -4.18 11.09
C PHE A 299 -2.52 -3.74 12.45
N HIS A 300 -3.69 -4.19 12.81
CA HIS A 300 -4.35 -3.97 14.09
C HIS A 300 -4.64 -5.32 14.76
N ASP A 301 -5.88 -5.77 14.74
CA ASP A 301 -6.32 -7.09 15.18
C ASP A 301 -7.67 -7.47 14.55
N GLU A 302 -8.14 -8.70 14.81
CA GLU A 302 -9.42 -9.17 14.27
C GLU A 302 -10.61 -8.39 14.83
N ALA A 303 -10.57 -8.00 16.10
CA ALA A 303 -11.65 -7.23 16.72
C ALA A 303 -11.79 -5.85 16.08
N ALA A 304 -10.68 -5.20 15.76
CA ALA A 304 -10.67 -3.91 15.03
C ALA A 304 -11.21 -4.07 13.60
N ALA A 305 -10.90 -5.18 12.92
CA ALA A 305 -11.43 -5.48 11.60
C ALA A 305 -12.95 -5.67 11.62
N ASP A 306 -13.47 -6.42 12.61
CA ASP A 306 -14.91 -6.63 12.79
C ASP A 306 -15.63 -5.33 13.14
N ALA A 307 -15.07 -4.52 14.03
CA ALA A 307 -15.62 -3.23 14.39
C ALA A 307 -15.68 -2.27 13.19
N ALA A 308 -14.64 -2.24 12.36
CA ALA A 308 -14.60 -1.41 11.15
C ALA A 308 -15.66 -1.85 10.11
N GLU A 309 -15.87 -3.17 9.97
CA GLU A 309 -16.95 -3.69 9.12
C GLU A 309 -18.32 -3.24 9.63
N GLN A 310 -18.60 -3.38 10.94
CA GLN A 310 -19.87 -2.97 11.51
C GLN A 310 -20.12 -1.47 11.41
N GLU A 311 -19.10 -0.66 11.64
CA GLU A 311 -19.18 0.79 11.45
C GLU A 311 -19.51 1.14 9.99
N PHE A 312 -18.84 0.49 9.03
CA PHE A 312 -19.10 0.67 7.61
C PHE A 312 -20.53 0.28 7.24
N ILE A 313 -21.01 -0.89 7.68
CA ILE A 313 -22.39 -1.35 7.44
C ILE A 313 -23.38 -0.36 8.05
N ASN A 314 -23.19 0.05 9.30
CA ASN A 314 -24.07 0.98 9.99
C ASN A 314 -24.15 2.34 9.27
N ARG A 315 -23.00 2.84 8.79
CA ARG A 315 -22.91 4.10 8.04
C ARG A 315 -23.67 4.03 6.70
N PHE A 316 -23.66 2.87 6.03
CA PHE A 316 -24.38 2.68 4.77
C PHE A 316 -25.83 2.27 4.95
N GLN A 317 -26.19 1.50 6.00
CA GLN A 317 -27.59 1.13 6.28
C GLN A 317 -28.39 2.29 6.83
N LYS A 318 -27.78 3.17 7.64
CA LYS A 318 -28.43 4.39 8.14
C LYS A 318 -28.50 5.50 7.09
N GLY A 319 -28.05 5.25 5.83
CA GLY A 319 -27.98 6.26 4.77
C GLY A 319 -27.27 7.49 5.32
N ALA A 320 -25.99 7.64 5.05
CA ALA A 320 -25.08 8.65 5.58
C ALA A 320 -25.78 9.90 6.13
N MET A 321 -26.19 9.87 7.39
CA MET A 321 -26.59 11.09 8.10
C MET A 321 -25.30 11.85 8.39
N PRO A 322 -25.08 13.05 7.83
CA PRO A 322 -23.93 13.87 8.17
C PRO A 322 -23.99 14.21 9.67
N ASP A 323 -22.86 14.09 10.38
CA ASP A 323 -22.78 14.54 11.78
C ASP A 323 -22.98 16.06 11.91
N ASP A 324 -22.73 16.81 10.83
CA ASP A 324 -22.95 18.26 10.72
C ASP A 324 -24.09 18.53 9.72
N MET A 325 -25.31 18.68 10.24
CA MET A 325 -26.49 19.01 9.44
C MET A 325 -27.22 20.22 10.03
N PRO A 326 -27.88 21.03 9.19
CA PRO A 326 -28.70 22.14 9.66
C PRO A 326 -29.78 21.69 10.64
N GLU A 327 -29.92 22.40 11.76
CA GLU A 327 -30.97 22.15 12.75
C GLU A 327 -32.07 23.24 12.65
N PHE A 328 -33.32 22.82 12.65
CA PHE A 328 -34.48 23.67 12.60
C PHE A 328 -35.45 23.33 13.73
N THR A 329 -36.15 24.35 14.24
CA THR A 329 -37.23 24.17 15.23
C THR A 329 -38.50 24.88 14.73
N PHE A 330 -39.60 24.18 14.77
CA PHE A 330 -40.93 24.69 14.43
C PHE A 330 -41.86 24.53 15.62
N GLU A 331 -42.78 25.52 15.78
CA GLU A 331 -43.80 25.47 16.82
C GLU A 331 -45.14 25.00 16.23
N GLY A 332 -45.75 24.02 16.90
CA GLY A 332 -47.05 23.42 16.46
C GLY A 332 -46.95 22.48 15.30
N GLU A 333 -48.04 21.84 14.95
CA GLU A 333 -48.11 20.86 13.87
C GLU A 333 -47.80 21.49 12.50
N ILE A 334 -46.99 20.79 11.69
CA ILE A 334 -46.60 21.26 10.37
C ILE A 334 -46.74 20.15 9.34
N GLY A 335 -47.32 20.44 8.18
CA GLY A 335 -47.37 19.47 7.07
C GLY A 335 -45.99 19.20 6.48
N LEU A 336 -45.67 17.94 6.18
CA LEU A 336 -44.35 17.51 5.70
C LEU A 336 -43.81 18.36 4.54
N ALA A 337 -44.66 18.67 3.54
CA ALA A 337 -44.21 19.45 2.39
C ALA A 337 -43.77 20.89 2.78
N ASN A 338 -44.43 21.51 3.76
CA ASN A 338 -44.07 22.81 4.28
C ASN A 338 -42.78 22.71 5.12
N LEU A 339 -42.70 21.70 5.98
CA LEU A 339 -41.47 21.46 6.78
C LEU A 339 -40.25 21.31 5.90
N LEU A 340 -40.31 20.49 4.85
CA LEU A 340 -39.19 20.26 3.93
C LEU A 340 -38.77 21.54 3.19
N LYS A 341 -39.74 22.40 2.85
CA LYS A 341 -39.50 23.69 2.20
C LYS A 341 -38.84 24.68 3.19
N GLU A 342 -39.42 24.84 4.38
CA GLU A 342 -38.91 25.77 5.39
C GLU A 342 -37.54 25.35 5.92
N ALA A 343 -37.26 24.06 5.98
CA ALA A 343 -35.92 23.53 6.30
C ALA A 343 -34.93 23.60 5.11
N GLY A 344 -35.32 24.20 3.99
CA GLY A 344 -34.44 24.40 2.82
C GLY A 344 -34.06 23.11 2.08
N LEU A 345 -34.73 22.01 2.35
CA LEU A 345 -34.43 20.71 1.71
C LEU A 345 -35.01 20.63 0.29
N VAL A 346 -36.06 21.40 0.01
CA VAL A 346 -36.67 21.56 -1.32
C VAL A 346 -36.99 23.04 -1.58
N ALA A 347 -37.12 23.43 -2.84
CA ALA A 347 -37.44 24.82 -3.22
C ALA A 347 -38.92 25.15 -3.07
N SER A 348 -39.81 24.16 -3.15
CA SER A 348 -41.25 24.36 -3.08
C SER A 348 -42.01 23.14 -2.51
N THR A 349 -43.22 23.36 -2.02
CA THR A 349 -44.11 22.28 -1.57
C THR A 349 -44.51 21.31 -2.71
N SER A 350 -44.59 21.82 -3.95
CA SER A 350 -44.82 20.98 -5.14
C SER A 350 -43.65 20.04 -5.39
N GLU A 351 -42.39 20.53 -5.19
CA GLU A 351 -41.19 19.69 -5.26
C GLU A 351 -41.17 18.65 -4.13
N ALA A 352 -41.52 19.03 -2.91
CA ALA A 352 -41.65 18.11 -1.79
C ALA A 352 -42.60 16.95 -2.10
N ASN A 353 -43.80 17.27 -2.56
CA ASN A 353 -44.81 16.25 -2.91
C ASN A 353 -44.30 15.29 -4.00
N ARG A 354 -43.66 15.84 -5.04
CA ARG A 354 -43.04 15.01 -6.10
C ARG A 354 -41.94 14.11 -5.57
N MET A 355 -41.06 14.62 -4.69
CA MET A 355 -40.02 13.83 -4.09
C MET A 355 -40.55 12.70 -3.20
N VAL A 356 -41.63 12.95 -2.45
CA VAL A 356 -42.31 11.88 -1.68
C VAL A 356 -42.87 10.81 -2.61
N GLN A 357 -43.56 11.18 -3.68
CA GLN A 357 -44.12 10.25 -4.66
C GLN A 357 -43.03 9.41 -5.35
N GLN A 358 -41.87 9.98 -5.60
CA GLN A 358 -40.71 9.29 -6.18
C GLN A 358 -39.94 8.46 -5.15
N GLY A 359 -40.36 8.45 -3.88
CA GLY A 359 -39.66 7.76 -2.80
C GLY A 359 -38.31 8.37 -2.41
N GLY A 360 -38.11 9.66 -2.71
CA GLY A 360 -36.90 10.40 -2.44
C GLY A 360 -36.85 11.07 -1.06
N VAL A 361 -37.89 10.91 -0.23
CA VAL A 361 -37.94 11.50 1.14
C VAL A 361 -37.89 10.39 2.17
N LYS A 362 -37.04 10.61 3.20
CA LYS A 362 -36.92 9.71 4.36
C LYS A 362 -36.97 10.51 5.65
N ILE A 363 -37.55 9.92 6.70
CA ILE A 363 -37.53 10.42 8.08
C ILE A 363 -36.81 9.34 8.92
N ASP A 364 -35.73 9.70 9.61
CA ASP A 364 -34.87 8.78 10.37
C ASP A 364 -34.43 7.52 9.59
N GLY A 365 -34.24 7.68 8.28
CA GLY A 365 -33.84 6.61 7.37
C GLY A 365 -35.00 5.80 6.77
N GLU A 366 -36.22 5.95 7.26
CA GLU A 366 -37.42 5.28 6.76
C GLU A 366 -38.08 6.10 5.62
N LYS A 367 -38.45 5.42 4.55
CA LYS A 367 -39.09 6.03 3.39
C LYS A 367 -40.47 6.53 3.75
N VAL A 368 -40.81 7.77 3.36
CA VAL A 368 -42.12 8.35 3.54
C VAL A 368 -42.93 8.15 2.24
N GLU A 369 -44.15 7.64 2.38
CA GLU A 369 -45.05 7.38 1.26
C GLU A 369 -46.22 8.37 1.23
N ASP A 370 -46.58 8.97 2.36
CA ASP A 370 -47.70 9.92 2.45
C ASP A 370 -47.20 11.38 2.32
N ALA A 371 -47.48 12.00 1.20
CA ALA A 371 -47.18 13.42 0.95
C ALA A 371 -48.03 14.40 1.80
N LYS A 372 -49.11 13.94 2.40
CA LYS A 372 -49.99 14.73 3.27
C LYS A 372 -49.68 14.55 4.77
N LEU A 373 -48.62 13.85 5.08
CA LEU A 373 -48.21 13.60 6.46
C LEU A 373 -48.08 14.91 7.22
N VAL A 374 -48.70 14.97 8.41
CA VAL A 374 -48.56 16.09 9.35
C VAL A 374 -47.62 15.63 10.47
N ILE A 375 -46.62 16.44 10.73
CA ILE A 375 -45.64 16.21 11.77
C ILE A 375 -46.06 16.96 13.04
N SER A 376 -46.28 16.20 14.09
CA SER A 376 -46.55 16.70 15.44
C SER A 376 -45.23 16.73 16.28
N ALA A 377 -45.32 17.03 17.56
CA ALA A 377 -44.18 17.14 18.48
C ALA A 377 -43.24 15.96 18.36
N SER A 378 -42.08 16.18 17.76
CA SER A 378 -41.04 15.16 17.50
C SER A 378 -39.70 15.80 17.15
N THR A 379 -38.62 15.05 17.31
CA THR A 379 -37.31 15.41 16.75
C THR A 379 -36.87 14.27 15.84
N ALA A 380 -36.62 14.58 14.56
CA ALA A 380 -36.26 13.58 13.56
C ALA A 380 -35.29 14.16 12.52
N VAL A 381 -34.56 13.31 11.83
CA VAL A 381 -33.73 13.67 10.70
C VAL A 381 -34.47 13.45 9.39
N TYR A 382 -34.60 14.53 8.62
CA TYR A 382 -35.26 14.54 7.32
C TYR A 382 -34.21 14.50 6.22
N GLN A 383 -34.40 13.60 5.27
CA GLN A 383 -33.53 13.44 4.11
C GLN A 383 -34.34 13.63 2.82
N VAL A 384 -33.81 14.41 1.88
CA VAL A 384 -34.36 14.54 0.52
C VAL A 384 -33.28 14.21 -0.50
N GLY A 385 -33.52 13.18 -1.28
CA GLY A 385 -32.54 12.62 -2.19
C GLY A 385 -31.34 12.00 -1.45
N LYS A 386 -30.15 12.03 -2.08
CA LYS A 386 -28.94 11.40 -1.52
C LYS A 386 -28.08 12.34 -0.66
N ARG A 387 -28.30 13.68 -0.74
CA ARG A 387 -27.33 14.66 -0.24
C ARG A 387 -27.88 15.74 0.69
N LYS A 388 -29.20 15.90 0.77
CA LYS A 388 -29.82 16.96 1.57
C LYS A 388 -30.38 16.36 2.86
N PHE A 389 -29.92 16.87 3.99
CA PHE A 389 -30.31 16.45 5.33
C PHE A 389 -30.59 17.65 6.22
N ALA A 390 -31.53 17.54 7.13
CA ALA A 390 -31.74 18.49 8.22
C ALA A 390 -32.31 17.76 9.43
N LYS A 391 -31.88 18.15 10.63
CA LYS A 391 -32.48 17.73 11.87
C LYS A 391 -33.56 18.72 12.24
N VAL A 392 -34.77 18.26 12.40
CA VAL A 392 -35.93 19.13 12.69
C VAL A 392 -36.58 18.70 13.98
N THR A 393 -36.81 19.69 14.86
CA THR A 393 -37.58 19.55 16.08
C THR A 393 -38.89 20.31 15.90
N VAL A 394 -40.03 19.62 16.07
CA VAL A 394 -41.38 20.21 16.13
C VAL A 394 -41.80 20.14 17.59
N LYS A 395 -42.18 21.30 18.18
CA LYS A 395 -42.62 21.44 19.58
C LYS A 395 -44.13 21.57 19.69
#